data_ab9d9410ceda00a2fe863e60f952e5e9
#
_entry.id   ab9d9410ceda00a2fe863e60f952e5e9
#
_cell.length_a   1.000
_cell.length_b   1.000
_cell.length_c   1.000
_cell.angle_alpha   90.00
_cell.angle_beta   90.00
_cell.angle_gamma   90.00
#
_symmetry.space_group_name_H-M   'P 1'
#
loop_
_entity.id
_entity.type
_entity.pdbx_description
1 polymer ?
#
loop_
_entity_poly.entity_id
_entity_poly.type
_entity_poly.pdbx_seq_one_letter_code
_entity_poly.pdbx_strand_id
1 'polypeptide(L)'
;IETDDSGVLLTNVKSTNGAIGYVALSYLTGDAGVETVAIDDVEPTLENTYSGKYPVWTFEHMYTKGEPNEVTKAFLDYITGDEYGAQMEKLGYGVASKMTATEH
;
A
#
# COMPACT_ATOMS: atom_id res chain seq x y z
N ILE A 1 16.34 8.57 -11.91
CA ILE A 1 16.93 8.64 -10.55
C ILE A 1 16.49 7.37 -9.83
N GLU A 2 17.42 6.68 -9.23
CA GLU A 2 17.18 5.50 -8.41
C GLU A 2 17.33 5.90 -6.94
N THR A 3 16.44 5.43 -6.07
CA THR A 3 16.47 5.73 -4.64
C THR A 3 15.87 4.56 -3.85
N ASP A 4 16.42 4.30 -2.70
CA ASP A 4 15.98 3.25 -1.76
C ASP A 4 14.95 3.75 -0.74
N ASP A 5 14.57 5.04 -0.82
CA ASP A 5 13.68 5.69 0.14
C ASP A 5 12.48 6.33 -0.57
N SER A 6 11.26 5.95 -0.16
CA SER A 6 10.02 6.45 -0.75
C SER A 6 9.77 7.94 -0.49
N GLY A 7 10.21 8.47 0.66
CA GLY A 7 10.11 9.90 0.97
C GLY A 7 11.04 10.73 0.09
N VAL A 8 12.25 10.24 -0.18
CA VAL A 8 13.20 10.84 -1.12
C VAL A 8 12.63 10.80 -2.53
N LEU A 9 11.99 9.70 -2.94
CA LEU A 9 11.33 9.59 -4.24
C LEU A 9 10.24 10.66 -4.39
N LEU A 10 9.36 10.81 -3.42
CA LEU A 10 8.33 11.86 -3.43
C LEU A 10 8.93 13.27 -3.54
N THR A 11 10.00 13.54 -2.80
CA THR A 11 10.70 14.83 -2.85
C THR A 11 11.26 15.09 -4.25
N ASN A 12 11.83 14.08 -4.89
CA ASN A 12 12.35 14.18 -6.26
C ASN A 12 11.25 14.43 -7.28
N VAL A 13 10.11 13.74 -7.16
CA VAL A 13 8.95 13.97 -8.03
C VAL A 13 8.42 15.39 -7.88
N LYS A 14 8.25 15.88 -6.65
CA LYS A 14 7.79 17.25 -6.35
C LYS A 14 8.71 18.34 -6.94
N SER A 15 10.01 18.11 -6.87
CA SER A 15 11.01 19.12 -7.27
C SER A 15 11.37 19.07 -8.74
N THR A 16 10.93 18.07 -9.49
CA THR A 16 11.32 17.86 -10.89
C THR A 16 10.10 17.95 -11.80
N ASN A 17 10.03 18.98 -12.61
CA ASN A 17 8.92 19.18 -13.54
C ASN A 17 8.83 18.02 -14.56
N GLY A 18 7.65 17.45 -14.70
CA GLY A 18 7.39 16.31 -15.58
C GLY A 18 7.90 14.96 -15.05
N ALA A 19 8.32 14.89 -13.79
CA ALA A 19 8.70 13.63 -13.17
C ALA A 19 7.49 12.75 -12.89
N ILE A 20 7.70 11.45 -12.99
CA ILE A 20 6.77 10.39 -12.57
C ILE A 20 7.51 9.41 -11.68
N GLY A 21 6.83 8.86 -10.67
CA GLY A 21 7.38 7.85 -9.78
C GLY A 21 6.30 6.87 -9.31
N TYR A 22 6.68 5.88 -8.52
CA TYR A 22 5.75 4.96 -7.88
C TYR A 22 6.11 4.76 -6.41
N VAL A 23 5.10 4.77 -5.57
CA VAL A 23 5.22 4.52 -4.12
C VAL A 23 3.98 3.78 -3.65
N ALA A 24 4.05 3.17 -2.46
CA ALA A 24 2.88 2.62 -1.82
C ALA A 24 1.86 3.74 -1.49
N LEU A 25 0.58 3.43 -1.57
CA LEU A 25 -0.52 4.37 -1.32
C LEU A 25 -0.43 5.01 0.08
N SER A 26 0.17 4.32 1.05
CA SER A 26 0.43 4.81 2.40
C SER A 26 1.27 6.10 2.45
N TYR A 27 2.11 6.35 1.45
CA TYR A 27 2.89 7.60 1.33
C TYR A 27 2.09 8.76 0.75
N LEU A 28 0.90 8.50 0.23
CA LEU A 28 0.03 9.48 -0.43
C LEU A 28 -1.17 9.87 0.44
N THR A 29 -1.23 9.43 1.70
CA THR A 29 -2.25 9.85 2.65
C THR A 29 -2.06 11.31 3.05
N GLY A 30 -3.15 12.08 3.10
CA GLY A 30 -3.10 13.52 3.35
C GLY A 30 -2.62 14.31 2.12
N ASP A 31 -2.02 15.49 2.37
CA ASP A 31 -1.46 16.33 1.30
C ASP A 31 -0.02 15.90 0.99
N ALA A 32 0.12 14.94 0.10
CA ALA A 32 1.44 14.49 -0.34
C ALA A 32 2.14 15.48 -1.29
N GLY A 33 1.42 16.47 -1.84
CA GLY A 33 1.95 17.46 -2.77
C GLY A 33 2.35 16.90 -4.13
N VAL A 34 1.77 15.77 -4.52
CA VAL A 34 1.88 15.12 -5.84
C VAL A 34 0.48 14.66 -6.27
N GLU A 35 0.28 14.54 -7.58
CA GLU A 35 -0.95 13.99 -8.14
C GLU A 35 -0.79 12.50 -8.41
N THR A 36 -1.85 11.75 -8.23
CA THR A 36 -1.90 10.33 -8.62
C THR A 36 -2.25 10.20 -10.11
N VAL A 37 -1.81 9.11 -10.72
CA VAL A 37 -2.08 8.81 -12.13
C VAL A 37 -3.08 7.66 -12.20
N ALA A 38 -4.21 7.93 -12.85
CA ALA A 38 -5.18 6.89 -13.20
C ALA A 38 -4.60 5.97 -14.29
N ILE A 39 -4.94 4.69 -14.21
CA ILE A 39 -4.62 3.70 -15.25
C ILE A 39 -5.94 3.23 -15.87
N ASP A 40 -6.09 3.39 -17.19
CA ASP A 40 -7.33 3.10 -17.92
C ASP A 40 -8.57 3.81 -17.30
N ASP A 41 -8.39 5.10 -16.94
CA ASP A 41 -9.39 5.94 -16.25
C ASP A 41 -9.79 5.43 -14.84
N VAL A 42 -9.02 4.54 -14.24
CA VAL A 42 -9.25 4.02 -12.88
C VAL A 42 -8.25 4.66 -11.91
N GLU A 43 -8.78 5.31 -10.88
CA GLU A 43 -7.97 5.95 -9.83
C GLU A 43 -7.39 4.92 -8.84
N PRO A 44 -6.19 5.18 -8.29
CA PRO A 44 -5.54 4.32 -7.29
C PRO A 44 -6.18 4.47 -5.90
N THR A 45 -7.36 3.94 -5.72
CA THR A 45 -8.06 3.91 -4.44
C THR A 45 -8.05 2.50 -3.85
N LEU A 46 -8.23 2.39 -2.51
CA LEU A 46 -8.36 1.08 -1.87
C LEU A 46 -9.53 0.29 -2.44
N GLU A 47 -10.66 0.93 -2.73
CA GLU A 47 -11.84 0.28 -3.33
C GLU A 47 -11.53 -0.30 -4.71
N ASN A 48 -10.86 0.46 -5.56
CA ASN A 48 -10.44 -0.01 -6.88
C ASN A 48 -9.37 -1.09 -6.81
N THR A 49 -8.53 -1.05 -5.78
CA THR A 49 -7.56 -2.10 -5.47
C THR A 49 -8.27 -3.38 -5.04
N TYR A 50 -9.21 -3.32 -4.09
CA TYR A 50 -9.96 -4.48 -3.62
C TYR A 50 -10.71 -5.21 -4.73
N SER A 51 -11.26 -4.48 -5.67
CA SER A 51 -11.98 -5.03 -6.82
C SER A 51 -11.06 -5.47 -7.97
N GLY A 52 -9.76 -5.17 -7.89
CA GLY A 52 -8.81 -5.43 -8.97
C GLY A 52 -8.97 -4.52 -10.19
N LYS A 53 -9.81 -3.48 -10.11
CA LYS A 53 -9.94 -2.51 -11.20
C LYS A 53 -8.67 -1.69 -11.42
N TYR A 54 -8.01 -1.28 -10.32
CA TYR A 54 -6.68 -0.69 -10.42
C TYR A 54 -5.64 -1.81 -10.47
N PRO A 55 -4.88 -1.97 -11.57
CA PRO A 55 -4.13 -3.21 -11.83
C PRO A 55 -2.79 -3.31 -11.08
N VAL A 56 -2.28 -2.19 -10.54
CA VAL A 56 -0.98 -2.17 -9.86
C VAL A 56 -1.18 -2.30 -8.35
N TRP A 57 -1.11 -3.51 -7.86
CA TRP A 57 -1.19 -3.84 -6.43
C TRP A 57 -0.49 -5.17 -6.15
N THR A 58 -0.14 -5.39 -4.88
CA THR A 58 0.39 -6.67 -4.38
C THR A 58 0.10 -6.78 -2.89
N PHE A 59 0.18 -8.00 -2.35
CA PHE A 59 0.12 -8.22 -0.92
C PHE A 59 1.46 -7.84 -0.25
N GLU A 60 1.36 -7.24 0.92
CA GLU A 60 2.48 -7.14 1.86
C GLU A 60 2.62 -8.48 2.60
N HIS A 61 3.85 -8.96 2.72
CA HIS A 61 4.14 -10.24 3.34
C HIS A 61 4.98 -10.07 4.59
N MET A 62 4.60 -10.78 5.64
CA MET A 62 5.38 -10.90 6.88
C MET A 62 5.99 -12.29 6.98
N TYR A 63 7.25 -12.37 7.37
CA TYR A 63 7.99 -13.62 7.43
C TYR A 63 8.51 -13.90 8.83
N THR A 64 8.44 -15.17 9.27
CA THR A 64 9.10 -15.67 10.49
C THR A 64 10.13 -16.73 10.12
N LYS A 65 11.21 -16.80 10.88
CA LYS A 65 12.18 -17.89 10.76
C LYS A 65 11.71 -19.08 11.61
N GLY A 66 11.05 -20.03 10.98
CA GLY A 66 10.39 -21.17 11.67
C GLY A 66 9.06 -20.79 12.31
N GLU A 67 8.59 -21.61 13.22
CA GLU A 67 7.32 -21.37 13.92
C GLU A 67 7.41 -20.12 14.81
N PRO A 68 6.43 -19.18 14.72
CA PRO A 68 6.41 -18.01 15.57
C PRO A 68 6.12 -18.42 17.03
N ASN A 69 6.75 -17.72 17.98
CA ASN A 69 6.38 -17.85 19.37
C ASN A 69 4.97 -17.23 19.62
N GLU A 70 4.42 -17.47 20.81
CA GLU A 70 3.04 -17.03 21.14
C GLU A 70 2.85 -15.52 20.99
N VAL A 71 3.85 -14.70 21.36
CA VAL A 71 3.79 -13.24 21.26
C VAL A 71 3.80 -12.80 19.80
N THR A 72 4.71 -13.37 19.01
CA THR A 72 4.79 -13.08 17.56
C THR A 72 3.51 -13.52 16.86
N LYS A 73 2.97 -14.69 17.21
CA LYS A 73 1.71 -15.18 16.66
C LYS A 73 0.55 -14.23 16.99
N ALA A 74 0.43 -13.83 18.25
CA ALA A 74 -0.63 -12.90 18.68
C ALA A 74 -0.53 -11.56 17.95
N PHE A 75 0.68 -11.04 17.71
CA PHE A 75 0.90 -9.82 16.93
C PHE A 75 0.46 -10.00 15.47
N LEU A 76 0.85 -11.10 14.83
CA LEU A 76 0.46 -11.39 13.45
C LEU A 76 -1.05 -11.53 13.31
N ASP A 77 -1.69 -12.28 14.21
CA ASP A 77 -3.14 -12.47 14.23
C ASP A 77 -3.88 -11.12 14.41
N TYR A 78 -3.35 -10.23 15.25
CA TYR A 78 -3.92 -8.90 15.48
C TYR A 78 -3.80 -7.99 14.27
N ILE A 79 -2.59 -7.87 13.69
CA ILE A 79 -2.34 -6.94 12.59
C ILE A 79 -3.02 -7.38 11.28
N THR A 80 -3.25 -8.68 11.10
CA THR A 80 -3.97 -9.22 9.95
C THR A 80 -5.47 -9.37 10.18
N GLY A 81 -5.93 -9.16 11.41
CA GLY A 81 -7.35 -9.29 11.78
C GLY A 81 -8.18 -8.06 11.42
N ASP A 82 -9.50 -8.26 11.39
CA ASP A 82 -10.45 -7.20 11.04
C ASP A 82 -10.47 -6.05 12.07
N GLU A 83 -10.10 -6.34 13.32
CA GLU A 83 -10.03 -5.35 14.40
C GLU A 83 -9.06 -4.21 14.08
N TYR A 84 -7.91 -4.54 13.49
CA TYR A 84 -6.91 -3.54 13.07
C TYR A 84 -7.15 -3.00 11.66
N GLY A 85 -8.04 -3.63 10.89
CA GLY A 85 -8.28 -3.32 9.47
C GLY A 85 -8.61 -1.85 9.21
N ALA A 86 -9.48 -1.24 10.03
CA ALA A 86 -9.84 0.18 9.88
C ALA A 86 -8.66 1.13 10.09
N GLN A 87 -7.68 0.76 10.93
CA GLN A 87 -6.44 1.53 11.10
C GLN A 87 -5.49 1.35 9.91
N MET A 88 -5.39 0.14 9.37
CA MET A 88 -4.61 -0.13 8.16
C MET A 88 -5.10 0.72 6.99
N GLU A 89 -6.42 0.80 6.76
CA GLU A 89 -7.00 1.63 5.70
C GLU A 89 -6.70 3.13 5.88
N LYS A 90 -6.73 3.65 7.11
CA LYS A 90 -6.34 5.03 7.39
C LYS A 90 -4.86 5.31 7.10
N LEU A 91 -4.01 4.29 7.21
CA LEU A 91 -2.60 4.36 6.88
C LEU A 91 -2.33 4.15 5.38
N GLY A 92 -3.36 3.90 4.57
CA GLY A 92 -3.24 3.67 3.14
C GLY A 92 -2.90 2.22 2.75
N TYR A 93 -3.08 1.27 3.67
CA TYR A 93 -2.92 -0.16 3.41
C TYR A 93 -4.29 -0.83 3.27
N GLY A 94 -4.39 -1.76 2.33
CA GLY A 94 -5.60 -2.57 2.17
C GLY A 94 -5.70 -3.68 3.22
N VAL A 95 -6.93 -4.12 3.50
CA VAL A 95 -7.22 -5.26 4.36
C VAL A 95 -7.38 -6.49 3.47
N ALA A 96 -6.55 -7.52 3.69
CA ALA A 96 -6.50 -8.70 2.84
C ALA A 96 -7.87 -9.42 2.73
N SER A 97 -8.66 -9.47 3.82
CA SER A 97 -10.00 -10.09 3.81
C SER A 97 -11.02 -9.37 2.92
N LYS A 98 -10.77 -8.12 2.53
CA LYS A 98 -11.62 -7.34 1.61
C LYS A 98 -11.26 -7.52 0.14
N MET A 99 -10.10 -8.14 -0.14
CA MET A 99 -9.68 -8.38 -1.52
C MET A 99 -10.61 -9.38 -2.21
N THR A 100 -11.12 -9.00 -3.36
CA THR A 100 -11.90 -9.87 -4.26
C THR A 100 -11.16 -10.21 -5.54
N ALA A 101 -10.06 -9.50 -5.82
CA ALA A 101 -9.16 -9.78 -6.92
C ALA A 101 -8.13 -10.86 -6.53
N THR A 102 -7.73 -11.66 -7.51
CA THR A 102 -6.66 -12.65 -7.38
C THR A 102 -5.33 -12.00 -7.72
N GLU A 103 -4.30 -12.26 -6.91
CA GLU A 103 -2.93 -11.82 -7.21
C GLU A 103 -2.43 -12.44 -8.52
N HIS A 104 -1.72 -11.65 -9.30
CA HIS A 104 -1.19 -12.03 -10.63
C HIS A 104 0.04 -12.92 -10.55
#